data_505b4692c994e59c93db005821654d1a
#
_entry.id   505b4692c994e59c93db005821654d1a
#
_cell.length_a   1.000
_cell.length_b   1.000
_cell.length_c   1.000
_cell.angle_alpha   90.00
_cell.angle_beta   90.00
_cell.angle_gamma   90.00
#
_symmetry.space_group_name_H-M   'P 1'
#
loop_
_entity.id
_entity.type
_entity.pdbx_description
1 polymer ?
#
loop_
_entity_poly.entity_id
_entity_poly.type
_entity_poly.pdbx_seq_one_letter_code
_entity_poly.pdbx_strand_id
1 'polypeptide(L)'
;KLDKKDISIYLCGPTVYDDAHLGHARSSVCFDLLRRVLLAQGNRVKFARNYTDIDDKILKKMAQSGQTLEEITEFYIKSYEEDMRVLNVLDPDFKPRATHYITAMLDLIKKLAKDGFVYTLEDGIYFDTSKDEKYLSLSNRNLEENISRLSNEVQKRNESDFVLWKFDENFYESEFGKGRPGWHTECVAMIDSIFENTLDIHAGGIDLLFPHHENEAAQCRCGCKRKLANIWLHNGFVKIDGEKMSKSLNNSFFIKDALKEFMGEALRFY
;
A
#
# COMPACT_ATOMS: atom_id res chain seq x y z
N LYS A 1 -12.23 -5.70 -20.50
CA LYS A 1 -12.17 -4.61 -21.47
C LYS A 1 -12.69 -3.36 -20.80
N LEU A 2 -11.90 -2.27 -20.84
CA LEU A 2 -12.33 -0.97 -20.34
C LEU A 2 -13.13 -0.29 -21.46
N ASP A 3 -14.46 -0.35 -21.38
CA ASP A 3 -15.37 0.19 -22.41
C ASP A 3 -15.93 1.56 -22.02
N LYS A 4 -15.28 2.28 -21.09
CA LYS A 4 -15.67 3.60 -20.62
C LYS A 4 -14.53 4.61 -20.77
N LYS A 5 -14.89 5.89 -20.91
CA LYS A 5 -13.91 6.99 -21.06
C LYS A 5 -13.32 7.47 -19.72
N ASP A 6 -13.98 7.21 -18.60
CA ASP A 6 -13.53 7.59 -17.26
C ASP A 6 -12.86 6.38 -16.60
N ILE A 7 -11.57 6.46 -16.38
CA ILE A 7 -10.77 5.37 -15.83
C ILE A 7 -10.23 5.78 -14.46
N SER A 8 -10.50 4.97 -13.44
CA SER A 8 -9.98 5.13 -12.08
C SER A 8 -8.76 4.22 -11.86
N ILE A 9 -7.66 4.81 -11.40
CA ILE A 9 -6.41 4.10 -11.09
C ILE A 9 -5.98 4.45 -9.67
N TYR A 10 -5.67 3.43 -8.88
CA TYR A 10 -5.00 3.61 -7.61
C TYR A 10 -3.66 2.88 -7.62
N LEU A 11 -2.60 3.58 -7.29
CA LEU A 11 -1.24 3.04 -7.14
C LEU A 11 -0.86 3.05 -5.66
N CYS A 12 -0.52 1.90 -5.10
CA CYS A 12 0.06 1.84 -3.77
C CYS A 12 1.38 2.60 -3.73
N GLY A 13 1.42 3.62 -2.87
CA GLY A 13 2.54 4.51 -2.70
C GLY A 13 3.54 4.05 -1.62
N PRO A 14 4.55 4.86 -1.32
CA PRO A 14 5.60 4.50 -0.37
C PRO A 14 5.16 4.65 1.08
N THR A 15 5.80 3.87 1.98
CA THR A 15 5.88 4.21 3.40
C THR A 15 6.95 5.29 3.56
N VAL A 16 6.56 6.45 4.11
CA VAL A 16 7.38 7.66 4.11
C VAL A 16 8.26 7.79 5.36
N TYR A 17 9.23 6.91 5.49
CA TYR A 17 10.19 6.90 6.59
C TYR A 17 11.65 7.06 6.15
N ASP A 18 11.90 7.00 4.85
CA ASP A 18 13.24 7.01 4.26
C ASP A 18 13.17 7.45 2.80
N ASP A 19 14.32 7.81 2.22
CA ASP A 19 14.43 8.20 0.82
C ASP A 19 13.95 7.10 -0.13
N ALA A 20 13.44 7.53 -1.28
CA ALA A 20 12.95 6.62 -2.29
C ALA A 20 14.09 5.90 -3.03
N HIS A 21 13.92 4.62 -3.27
CA HIS A 21 14.87 3.81 -4.05
C HIS A 21 14.36 3.54 -5.47
N LEU A 22 15.21 2.98 -6.33
CA LEU A 22 14.87 2.71 -7.74
C LEU A 22 13.64 1.81 -7.91
N GLY A 23 13.29 0.97 -6.94
CA GLY A 23 12.03 0.20 -6.95
C GLY A 23 10.79 1.09 -6.93
N HIS A 24 10.82 2.19 -6.16
CA HIS A 24 9.75 3.20 -6.15
C HIS A 24 9.71 3.97 -7.49
N ALA A 25 10.88 4.33 -8.04
CA ALA A 25 10.97 4.96 -9.36
C ALA A 25 10.33 4.07 -10.42
N ARG A 26 10.71 2.80 -10.47
CA ARG A 26 10.17 1.84 -11.44
C ARG A 26 8.65 1.73 -11.38
N SER A 27 8.09 1.58 -10.18
CA SER A 27 6.65 1.51 -10.02
C SER A 27 5.98 2.80 -10.51
N SER A 28 6.45 3.96 -10.06
CA SER A 28 5.89 5.24 -10.43
C SER A 28 5.98 5.52 -11.93
N VAL A 29 7.11 5.21 -12.57
CA VAL A 29 7.31 5.42 -14.01
C VAL A 29 6.47 4.47 -14.86
N CYS A 30 6.36 3.17 -14.47
CA CYS A 30 5.53 2.22 -15.20
C CYS A 30 4.07 2.66 -15.23
N PHE A 31 3.52 3.09 -14.11
CA PHE A 31 2.11 3.49 -14.04
C PHE A 31 1.86 4.91 -14.52
N ASP A 32 2.86 5.80 -14.50
CA ASP A 32 2.82 7.07 -15.21
C ASP A 32 2.75 6.87 -16.72
N LEU A 33 3.54 5.94 -17.27
CA LEU A 33 3.47 5.58 -18.69
C LEU A 33 2.09 5.05 -19.07
N LEU A 34 1.52 4.14 -18.27
CA LEU A 34 0.14 3.66 -18.48
C LEU A 34 -0.85 4.82 -18.48
N ARG A 35 -0.77 5.72 -17.48
CA ARG A 35 -1.62 6.91 -17.39
C ARG A 35 -1.51 7.78 -18.63
N ARG A 36 -0.28 8.06 -19.11
CA ARG A 36 -0.04 8.87 -20.32
C ARG A 36 -0.61 8.22 -21.58
N VAL A 37 -0.47 6.90 -21.73
CA VAL A 37 -1.06 6.17 -22.88
C VAL A 37 -2.57 6.27 -22.86
N LEU A 38 -3.21 6.08 -21.71
CA LEU A 38 -4.68 6.19 -21.60
C LEU A 38 -5.17 7.62 -21.90
N LEU A 39 -4.46 8.64 -21.39
CA LEU A 39 -4.76 10.04 -21.69
C LEU A 39 -4.60 10.35 -23.20
N ALA A 40 -3.52 9.86 -23.82
CA ALA A 40 -3.29 10.03 -25.27
C ALA A 40 -4.34 9.34 -26.13
N GLN A 41 -4.98 8.29 -25.64
CA GLN A 41 -6.13 7.63 -26.27
C GLN A 41 -7.46 8.37 -26.07
N GLY A 42 -7.45 9.55 -25.43
CA GLY A 42 -8.63 10.37 -25.20
C GLY A 42 -9.48 9.96 -23.98
N ASN A 43 -8.94 9.14 -23.09
CA ASN A 43 -9.61 8.81 -21.84
C ASN A 43 -9.40 9.92 -20.80
N ARG A 44 -10.34 10.05 -19.87
CA ARG A 44 -10.17 10.81 -18.62
C ARG A 44 -9.68 9.85 -17.56
N VAL A 45 -8.57 10.16 -16.90
CA VAL A 45 -7.97 9.29 -15.88
C VAL A 45 -7.97 10.01 -14.53
N LYS A 46 -8.64 9.42 -13.55
CA LYS A 46 -8.51 9.78 -12.14
C LYS A 46 -7.46 8.89 -11.50
N PHE A 47 -6.33 9.47 -11.11
CA PHE A 47 -5.18 8.74 -10.58
C PHE A 47 -4.93 9.12 -9.12
N ALA A 48 -4.94 8.12 -8.24
CA ALA A 48 -4.55 8.28 -6.84
C ALA A 48 -3.25 7.53 -6.54
N ARG A 49 -2.40 8.11 -5.68
CA ARG A 49 -1.23 7.46 -5.08
C ARG A 49 -1.12 7.90 -3.63
N ASN A 50 -1.20 6.95 -2.71
CA ASN A 50 -1.17 7.24 -1.28
C ASN A 50 0.24 7.45 -0.72
N TYR A 51 0.26 7.94 0.51
CA TYR A 51 1.40 7.86 1.41
C TYR A 51 0.97 7.08 2.67
N THR A 52 1.71 6.02 2.99
CA THR A 52 1.63 5.38 4.30
C THR A 52 2.48 6.19 5.26
N ASP A 53 1.83 7.04 6.02
CA ASP A 53 2.44 7.99 6.98
C ASP A 53 2.26 7.58 8.45
N ILE A 54 1.84 6.33 8.68
CA ILE A 54 1.81 5.66 9.98
C ILE A 54 2.14 4.17 9.80
N ASP A 55 3.27 3.71 10.33
CA ASP A 55 3.77 2.34 10.17
C ASP A 55 4.86 2.05 11.22
N ASP A 56 5.09 0.77 11.54
CA ASP A 56 6.12 0.35 12.50
C ASP A 56 7.53 0.90 12.16
N LYS A 57 7.85 1.04 10.86
CA LYS A 57 9.14 1.58 10.41
C LYS A 57 9.28 3.06 10.73
N ILE A 58 8.18 3.82 10.63
CA ILE A 58 8.15 5.24 10.99
C ILE A 58 8.33 5.37 12.51
N LEU A 59 7.60 4.56 13.29
CA LEU A 59 7.71 4.57 14.76
C LEU A 59 9.13 4.20 15.24
N LYS A 60 9.74 3.22 14.60
CA LYS A 60 11.15 2.88 14.86
C LYS A 60 12.08 4.06 14.59
N LYS A 61 11.85 4.78 13.49
CA LYS A 61 12.64 5.96 13.14
C LYS A 61 12.43 7.10 14.12
N MET A 62 11.20 7.35 14.57
CA MET A 62 10.90 8.32 15.64
C MET A 62 11.72 8.02 16.91
N ALA A 63 11.70 6.76 17.36
CA ALA A 63 12.44 6.33 18.54
C ALA A 63 13.96 6.51 18.36
N GLN A 64 14.50 6.37 17.15
CA GLN A 64 15.93 6.52 16.86
C GLN A 64 16.37 7.97 16.70
N SER A 65 15.53 8.83 16.12
CA SER A 65 15.88 10.21 15.77
C SER A 65 15.39 11.25 16.78
N GLY A 66 14.41 10.91 17.62
CA GLY A 66 13.73 11.85 18.50
C GLY A 66 12.78 12.81 17.78
N GLN A 67 12.58 12.65 16.47
CA GLN A 67 11.65 13.44 15.66
C GLN A 67 10.22 12.98 15.84
N THR A 68 9.28 13.88 15.61
CA THR A 68 7.85 13.55 15.59
C THR A 68 7.46 12.79 14.33
N LEU A 69 6.29 12.13 14.35
CA LEU A 69 5.73 11.46 13.19
C LEU A 69 5.56 12.43 12.01
N GLU A 70 5.05 13.63 12.27
CA GLU A 70 4.82 14.65 11.26
C GLU A 70 6.14 15.16 10.65
N GLU A 71 7.15 15.46 11.46
CA GLU A 71 8.46 15.91 10.96
C GLU A 71 9.10 14.88 10.01
N ILE A 72 9.04 13.60 10.35
CA ILE A 72 9.57 12.52 9.51
C ILE A 72 8.76 12.41 8.23
N THR A 73 7.45 12.30 8.33
CA THR A 73 6.60 12.00 7.17
C THR A 73 6.55 13.17 6.18
N GLU A 74 6.46 14.43 6.64
CA GLU A 74 6.51 15.61 5.78
C GLU A 74 7.85 15.71 5.04
N PHE A 75 8.97 15.44 5.73
CA PHE A 75 10.28 15.46 5.10
C PHE A 75 10.38 14.43 3.96
N TYR A 76 9.97 13.18 4.20
CA TYR A 76 10.11 12.12 3.19
C TYR A 76 9.03 12.18 2.10
N ILE A 77 7.84 12.71 2.37
CA ILE A 77 6.86 13.03 1.32
C ILE A 77 7.43 14.05 0.36
N LYS A 78 8.00 15.14 0.89
CA LYS A 78 8.63 16.19 0.06
C LYS A 78 9.80 15.64 -0.75
N SER A 79 10.70 14.89 -0.12
CA SER A 79 11.82 14.22 -0.81
C SER A 79 11.34 13.32 -1.95
N TYR A 80 10.32 12.50 -1.70
CA TYR A 80 9.72 11.63 -2.71
C TYR A 80 9.09 12.42 -3.87
N GLU A 81 8.37 13.49 -3.59
CA GLU A 81 7.73 14.32 -4.63
C GLU A 81 8.77 15.04 -5.50
N GLU A 82 9.90 15.48 -4.92
CA GLU A 82 11.03 16.05 -5.64
C GLU A 82 11.66 15.02 -6.60
N ASP A 83 11.90 13.80 -6.12
CA ASP A 83 12.40 12.70 -6.94
C ASP A 83 11.44 12.40 -8.11
N MET A 84 10.14 12.31 -7.85
CA MET A 84 9.13 12.05 -8.89
C MET A 84 9.08 13.17 -9.94
N ARG A 85 9.28 14.43 -9.54
CA ARG A 85 9.31 15.57 -10.44
C ARG A 85 10.54 15.52 -11.36
N VAL A 86 11.71 15.15 -10.82
CA VAL A 86 12.92 15.00 -11.63
C VAL A 86 12.80 13.85 -12.63
N LEU A 87 12.09 12.78 -12.24
CA LEU A 87 11.76 11.66 -13.14
C LEU A 87 10.61 11.99 -14.12
N ASN A 88 10.10 13.22 -14.16
CA ASN A 88 8.98 13.64 -15.00
C ASN A 88 7.74 12.75 -14.87
N VAL A 89 7.45 12.26 -13.66
CA VAL A 89 6.22 11.56 -13.31
C VAL A 89 5.12 12.57 -13.08
N LEU A 90 3.96 12.40 -13.70
CA LEU A 90 2.79 13.26 -13.51
C LEU A 90 2.31 13.23 -12.07
N ASP A 91 2.00 14.39 -11.51
CA ASP A 91 1.38 14.46 -10.19
C ASP A 91 0.06 13.68 -10.16
N PRO A 92 -0.20 12.89 -9.12
CA PRO A 92 -1.50 12.25 -8.94
C PRO A 92 -2.60 13.30 -8.74
N ASP A 93 -3.84 12.97 -9.14
CA ASP A 93 -5.00 13.81 -8.85
C ASP A 93 -5.36 13.78 -7.36
N PHE A 94 -5.06 12.64 -6.70
CA PHE A 94 -5.26 12.42 -5.26
C PHE A 94 -4.00 11.87 -4.62
N LYS A 95 -3.61 12.44 -3.49
CA LYS A 95 -2.46 12.04 -2.66
C LYS A 95 -2.92 11.75 -1.23
N PRO A 96 -3.76 10.70 -1.00
CA PRO A 96 -4.28 10.43 0.33
C PRO A 96 -3.17 9.99 1.27
N ARG A 97 -3.28 10.38 2.54
CA ARG A 97 -2.39 9.98 3.65
C ARG A 97 -3.17 9.08 4.60
N ALA A 98 -2.58 8.00 5.06
CA ALA A 98 -3.25 7.03 5.93
C ALA A 98 -3.82 7.70 7.20
N THR A 99 -3.06 8.62 7.81
CA THR A 99 -3.49 9.34 9.02
C THR A 99 -4.76 10.18 8.85
N HIS A 100 -5.10 10.59 7.63
CA HIS A 100 -6.31 11.36 7.34
C HIS A 100 -7.57 10.48 7.16
N TYR A 101 -7.42 9.16 7.14
CA TYR A 101 -8.50 8.21 6.87
C TYR A 101 -8.79 7.25 8.03
N ILE A 102 -8.33 7.56 9.25
CA ILE A 102 -8.51 6.71 10.43
C ILE A 102 -10.00 6.36 10.66
N THR A 103 -10.90 7.34 10.58
CA THR A 103 -12.34 7.09 10.73
C THR A 103 -12.86 6.12 9.67
N ALA A 104 -12.46 6.28 8.41
CA ALA A 104 -12.89 5.39 7.33
C ALA A 104 -12.36 3.96 7.53
N MET A 105 -11.15 3.80 8.06
CA MET A 105 -10.59 2.50 8.42
C MET A 105 -11.37 1.84 9.56
N LEU A 106 -11.70 2.59 10.60
CA LEU A 106 -12.53 2.10 11.72
C LEU A 106 -13.93 1.69 11.22
N ASP A 107 -14.54 2.46 10.33
CA ASP A 107 -15.83 2.10 9.73
C ASP A 107 -15.77 0.81 8.89
N LEU A 108 -14.66 0.57 8.18
CA LEU A 108 -14.43 -0.70 7.49
C LEU A 108 -14.30 -1.85 8.50
N ILE A 109 -13.53 -1.67 9.58
CA ILE A 109 -13.37 -2.69 10.63
C ILE A 109 -14.71 -3.00 11.30
N LYS A 110 -15.55 -1.99 11.56
CA LYS A 110 -16.92 -2.18 12.08
C LYS A 110 -17.78 -3.06 11.17
N LYS A 111 -17.75 -2.80 9.85
CA LYS A 111 -18.48 -3.61 8.87
C LYS A 111 -18.00 -5.06 8.90
N LEU A 112 -16.68 -5.27 8.92
CA LEU A 112 -16.08 -6.60 9.02
C LEU A 112 -16.43 -7.31 10.33
N ALA A 113 -16.42 -6.58 11.46
CA ALA A 113 -16.77 -7.11 12.77
C ALA A 113 -18.26 -7.53 12.85
N LYS A 114 -19.16 -6.68 12.35
CA LYS A 114 -20.60 -6.96 12.29
C LYS A 114 -20.89 -8.24 11.52
N ASP A 115 -20.15 -8.50 10.46
CA ASP A 115 -20.34 -9.67 9.59
C ASP A 115 -19.51 -10.88 10.04
N GLY A 116 -18.81 -10.77 11.18
CA GLY A 116 -18.11 -11.88 11.84
C GLY A 116 -16.77 -12.26 11.20
N PHE A 117 -16.15 -11.37 10.40
CA PHE A 117 -14.84 -11.60 9.77
C PHE A 117 -13.65 -11.26 10.65
N VAL A 118 -13.86 -10.80 11.88
CA VAL A 118 -12.77 -10.39 12.76
C VAL A 118 -12.79 -11.14 14.10
N TYR A 119 -11.66 -11.12 14.78
CA TYR A 119 -11.51 -11.54 16.17
C TYR A 119 -10.46 -10.69 16.88
N THR A 120 -10.48 -10.71 18.21
CA THR A 120 -9.58 -9.92 19.05
C THR A 120 -8.50 -10.83 19.66
N LEU A 121 -7.26 -10.35 19.64
CA LEU A 121 -6.14 -10.86 20.43
C LEU A 121 -5.64 -9.78 21.40
N GLU A 122 -4.63 -10.10 22.21
CA GLU A 122 -4.09 -9.18 23.21
C GLU A 122 -3.50 -7.90 22.58
N ASP A 123 -2.96 -7.98 21.36
CA ASP A 123 -2.27 -6.90 20.65
C ASP A 123 -3.13 -6.21 19.57
N GLY A 124 -4.37 -6.67 19.31
CA GLY A 124 -5.19 -6.03 18.29
C GLY A 124 -6.40 -6.80 17.78
N ILE A 125 -7.00 -6.23 16.74
CA ILE A 125 -8.13 -6.79 15.98
C ILE A 125 -7.59 -7.42 14.71
N TYR A 126 -7.94 -8.66 14.45
CA TYR A 126 -7.44 -9.45 13.33
C TYR A 126 -8.55 -9.84 12.36
N PHE A 127 -8.23 -9.88 11.08
CA PHE A 127 -9.06 -10.46 10.04
C PHE A 127 -8.88 -11.99 10.03
N ASP A 128 -9.99 -12.72 10.06
CA ASP A 128 -10.04 -14.18 9.98
C ASP A 128 -10.12 -14.59 8.50
N THR A 129 -8.99 -14.95 7.92
CA THR A 129 -8.88 -15.28 6.50
C THR A 129 -9.62 -16.57 6.13
N SER A 130 -9.86 -17.47 7.09
CA SER A 130 -10.61 -18.72 6.86
C SER A 130 -12.07 -18.49 6.52
N LYS A 131 -12.61 -17.29 6.80
CA LYS A 131 -14.00 -16.93 6.51
C LYS A 131 -14.20 -16.32 5.13
N ASP A 132 -13.12 -16.01 4.41
CA ASP A 132 -13.20 -15.56 3.01
C ASP A 132 -12.90 -16.74 2.07
N GLU A 133 -13.95 -17.37 1.56
CA GLU A 133 -13.84 -18.52 0.63
C GLU A 133 -12.99 -18.23 -0.63
N LYS A 134 -12.74 -16.95 -0.94
CA LYS A 134 -11.93 -16.51 -2.08
C LYS A 134 -10.56 -15.98 -1.68
N TYR A 135 -10.14 -16.16 -0.42
CA TYR A 135 -8.80 -15.80 -0.01
C TYR A 135 -7.75 -16.56 -0.86
N LEU A 136 -6.66 -15.90 -1.22
CA LEU A 136 -5.62 -16.35 -2.16
C LEU A 136 -6.02 -16.44 -3.64
N SER A 137 -7.24 -16.07 -4.01
CA SER A 137 -7.67 -16.11 -5.42
C SER A 137 -7.00 -15.05 -6.30
N LEU A 138 -6.51 -13.95 -5.72
CA LEU A 138 -5.77 -12.93 -6.44
C LEU A 138 -4.32 -13.35 -6.69
N SER A 139 -3.65 -13.82 -5.65
CA SER A 139 -2.23 -14.21 -5.70
C SER A 139 -2.01 -15.59 -6.31
N ASN A 140 -3.08 -16.40 -6.39
CA ASN A 140 -3.04 -17.79 -6.86
C ASN A 140 -2.00 -18.65 -6.12
N ARG A 141 -1.85 -18.42 -4.79
CA ARG A 141 -0.91 -19.13 -3.92
C ARG A 141 -1.59 -20.28 -3.19
N ASN A 142 -0.82 -21.29 -2.83
CA ASN A 142 -1.25 -22.35 -1.92
C ASN A 142 -0.96 -21.96 -0.47
N LEU A 143 -1.86 -22.31 0.46
CA LEU A 143 -1.71 -22.03 1.90
C LEU A 143 -0.40 -22.59 2.48
N GLU A 144 0.03 -23.76 2.01
CA GLU A 144 1.25 -24.44 2.47
C GLU A 144 2.56 -23.69 2.18
N GLU A 145 2.59 -22.85 1.15
CA GLU A 145 3.78 -22.08 0.77
C GLU A 145 3.99 -20.81 1.62
N ASN A 146 3.01 -20.44 2.44
CA ASN A 146 3.02 -19.18 3.19
C ASN A 146 3.54 -19.31 4.64
N ILE A 147 3.72 -20.53 5.15
CA ILE A 147 4.01 -20.85 6.54
C ILE A 147 5.36 -20.34 7.05
N SER A 148 6.33 -20.03 6.17
CA SER A 148 7.72 -19.90 6.58
C SER A 148 8.22 -18.48 6.91
N ARG A 149 7.41 -17.42 6.86
CA ARG A 149 7.94 -16.04 6.91
C ARG A 149 7.49 -15.14 8.04
N LEU A 150 6.55 -15.56 8.89
CA LEU A 150 5.97 -14.72 9.93
C LEU A 150 6.02 -15.43 11.30
N SER A 151 7.17 -15.37 11.98
CA SER A 151 7.23 -15.66 13.40
C SER A 151 6.58 -14.49 14.16
N ASN A 152 5.32 -14.64 14.56
CA ASN A 152 4.67 -13.70 15.47
C ASN A 152 4.61 -14.32 16.86
N GLU A 153 4.90 -13.50 17.88
CA GLU A 153 4.80 -13.87 19.29
C GLU A 153 3.36 -14.17 19.73
N VAL A 154 2.37 -13.68 18.95
CA VAL A 154 0.93 -13.85 19.21
C VAL A 154 0.38 -15.01 18.41
N GLN A 155 -0.33 -15.92 19.08
CA GLN A 155 -0.93 -17.09 18.46
C GLN A 155 -2.20 -16.72 17.67
N LYS A 156 -2.07 -16.47 16.38
CA LYS A 156 -3.18 -16.25 15.45
C LYS A 156 -3.99 -17.55 15.23
N ARG A 157 -5.25 -17.40 14.80
CA ARG A 157 -6.10 -18.56 14.43
C ARG A 157 -5.59 -19.27 13.20
N ASN A 158 -5.19 -18.47 12.18
CA ASN A 158 -4.55 -18.95 10.96
C ASN A 158 -3.30 -18.11 10.71
N GLU A 159 -2.24 -18.68 10.16
CA GLU A 159 -0.99 -17.96 9.90
C GLU A 159 -1.18 -16.79 8.94
N SER A 160 -2.10 -16.93 7.99
CA SER A 160 -2.45 -15.90 7.02
C SER A 160 -3.28 -14.74 7.58
N ASP A 161 -3.81 -14.86 8.80
CA ASP A 161 -4.58 -13.80 9.43
C ASP A 161 -3.70 -12.56 9.64
N PHE A 162 -4.29 -11.40 9.50
CA PHE A 162 -3.57 -10.15 9.56
C PHE A 162 -4.30 -9.13 10.43
N VAL A 163 -3.50 -8.24 11.04
CA VAL A 163 -4.01 -7.21 11.93
C VAL A 163 -4.70 -6.11 11.14
N LEU A 164 -5.88 -5.72 11.60
CA LEU A 164 -6.66 -4.57 11.09
C LEU A 164 -6.47 -3.33 11.96
N TRP A 165 -6.35 -3.53 13.27
CA TRP A 165 -6.14 -2.49 14.26
C TRP A 165 -5.19 -2.99 15.33
N LYS A 166 -4.04 -2.35 15.51
CA LYS A 166 -3.05 -2.67 16.55
C LYS A 166 -3.34 -1.84 17.79
N PHE A 167 -3.43 -2.45 18.96
CA PHE A 167 -3.58 -1.73 20.21
C PHE A 167 -2.29 -0.96 20.55
N ASP A 168 -2.46 0.31 20.87
CA ASP A 168 -1.36 1.20 21.22
C ASP A 168 -1.91 2.43 21.95
N GLU A 169 -1.55 2.61 23.21
CA GLU A 169 -2.05 3.67 24.10
C GLU A 169 -1.66 5.09 23.63
N ASN A 170 -0.69 5.21 22.75
CA ASN A 170 -0.16 6.50 22.29
C ASN A 170 -0.85 7.03 21.03
N PHE A 171 -1.81 6.28 20.46
CA PHE A 171 -2.43 6.61 19.18
C PHE A 171 -3.92 6.93 19.32
N TYR A 172 -4.69 6.57 18.31
CA TYR A 172 -6.07 7.03 18.13
C TYR A 172 -7.06 6.31 19.04
N GLU A 173 -8.00 7.09 19.61
CA GLU A 173 -9.15 6.52 20.30
C GLU A 173 -10.08 5.82 19.31
N SER A 174 -10.58 4.64 19.70
CA SER A 174 -11.61 3.95 18.94
C SER A 174 -12.55 3.17 19.85
N GLU A 175 -13.67 2.70 19.32
CA GLU A 175 -14.57 1.79 20.03
C GLU A 175 -13.95 0.42 20.31
N PHE A 176 -12.87 0.07 19.61
CA PHE A 176 -12.11 -1.17 19.81
C PHE A 176 -11.00 -1.03 20.85
N GLY A 177 -10.78 0.17 21.36
CA GLY A 177 -9.64 0.55 22.20
C GLY A 177 -8.66 1.46 21.46
N LYS A 178 -7.76 2.08 22.21
CA LYS A 178 -6.68 2.90 21.62
C LYS A 178 -5.79 2.09 20.73
N GLY A 179 -5.40 2.69 19.60
CA GLY A 179 -4.56 1.96 18.66
C GLY A 179 -4.28 2.70 17.37
N ARG A 180 -3.79 1.94 16.39
CA ARG A 180 -3.45 2.42 15.06
C ARG A 180 -3.80 1.38 14.00
N PRO A 181 -3.99 1.79 12.73
CA PRO A 181 -4.39 0.86 11.68
C PRO A 181 -3.32 -0.17 11.38
N GLY A 182 -3.75 -1.35 10.98
CA GLY A 182 -2.92 -2.31 10.28
C GLY A 182 -2.70 -1.88 8.83
N TRP A 183 -1.51 -2.07 8.32
CA TRP A 183 -1.07 -1.61 6.99
C TRP A 183 -2.00 -1.99 5.82
N HIS A 184 -2.65 -3.15 5.90
CA HIS A 184 -3.52 -3.64 4.83
C HIS A 184 -4.91 -2.99 4.79
N THR A 185 -5.30 -2.22 5.82
CA THR A 185 -6.62 -1.58 5.91
C THR A 185 -6.63 -0.20 5.27
N GLU A 186 -5.47 0.44 5.19
CA GLU A 186 -5.30 1.82 4.75
C GLU A 186 -5.81 2.04 3.32
N CYS A 187 -5.26 1.29 2.36
CA CYS A 187 -5.60 1.48 0.95
C CYS A 187 -7.08 1.20 0.66
N VAL A 188 -7.68 0.19 1.29
CA VAL A 188 -9.10 -0.12 1.11
C VAL A 188 -9.97 1.05 1.53
N ALA A 189 -9.69 1.63 2.71
CA ALA A 189 -10.45 2.78 3.23
C ALA A 189 -10.25 4.03 2.37
N MET A 190 -9.03 4.32 1.93
CA MET A 190 -8.72 5.45 1.04
C MET A 190 -9.39 5.29 -0.32
N ILE A 191 -9.34 4.10 -0.91
CA ILE A 191 -9.98 3.79 -2.21
C ILE A 191 -11.49 3.95 -2.10
N ASP A 192 -12.10 3.39 -1.06
CA ASP A 192 -13.56 3.47 -0.86
C ASP A 192 -14.03 4.92 -0.70
N SER A 193 -13.25 5.73 0.02
CA SER A 193 -13.55 7.15 0.24
C SER A 193 -13.39 8.04 -0.99
N ILE A 194 -12.41 7.74 -1.88
CA ILE A 194 -12.09 8.57 -3.04
C ILE A 194 -12.94 8.21 -4.26
N PHE A 195 -13.15 6.92 -4.48
CA PHE A 195 -13.76 6.44 -5.72
C PHE A 195 -15.18 5.91 -5.55
N GLU A 196 -15.61 5.63 -4.32
CA GLU A 196 -16.96 5.14 -3.95
C GLU A 196 -17.41 3.84 -4.63
N ASN A 197 -16.68 3.39 -5.64
CA ASN A 197 -17.00 2.25 -6.50
C ASN A 197 -15.79 1.34 -6.71
N THR A 198 -16.01 0.20 -7.37
CA THR A 198 -14.92 -0.66 -7.83
C THR A 198 -13.98 0.09 -8.76
N LEU A 199 -12.69 0.10 -8.43
CA LEU A 199 -11.66 0.66 -9.29
C LEU A 199 -11.61 -0.03 -10.66
N ASP A 200 -11.19 0.70 -11.67
CA ASP A 200 -10.83 0.07 -12.93
C ASP A 200 -9.50 -0.66 -12.82
N ILE A 201 -8.50 0.02 -12.24
CA ILE A 201 -7.14 -0.53 -12.12
C ILE A 201 -6.61 -0.26 -10.71
N HIS A 202 -6.15 -1.32 -10.04
CA HIS A 202 -5.32 -1.23 -8.84
C HIS A 202 -3.90 -1.67 -9.19
N ALA A 203 -2.91 -0.89 -8.79
CA ALA A 203 -1.54 -1.02 -9.24
C ALA A 203 -0.52 -1.02 -8.09
N GLY A 204 0.61 -1.70 -8.30
CA GLY A 204 1.72 -1.71 -7.34
C GLY A 204 2.90 -2.57 -7.80
N GLY A 205 3.93 -2.68 -6.96
CA GLY A 205 5.00 -3.65 -7.17
C GLY A 205 4.52 -5.09 -7.00
N ILE A 206 5.18 -6.04 -7.68
CA ILE A 206 4.82 -7.47 -7.55
C ILE A 206 4.97 -8.01 -6.12
N ASP A 207 5.78 -7.36 -5.29
CA ASP A 207 5.91 -7.68 -3.87
C ASP A 207 4.67 -7.32 -3.04
N LEU A 208 3.83 -6.43 -3.53
CA LEU A 208 2.55 -6.09 -2.92
C LEU A 208 1.44 -7.10 -3.26
N LEU A 209 1.61 -7.91 -4.33
CA LEU A 209 0.60 -8.89 -4.70
C LEU A 209 0.18 -9.76 -3.51
N PHE A 210 1.17 -10.23 -2.76
CA PHE A 210 0.96 -10.96 -1.52
C PHE A 210 1.99 -10.53 -0.45
N PRO A 211 1.54 -10.21 0.78
CA PRO A 211 0.15 -10.34 1.26
C PRO A 211 -0.73 -9.11 1.04
N HIS A 212 -0.20 -7.95 0.65
CA HIS A 212 -0.88 -6.64 0.75
C HIS A 212 -2.17 -6.57 -0.11
N HIS A 213 -2.06 -6.73 -1.41
CA HIS A 213 -3.22 -6.66 -2.33
C HIS A 213 -4.23 -7.79 -2.12
N GLU A 214 -3.75 -9.00 -1.77
CA GLU A 214 -4.66 -10.10 -1.41
C GLU A 214 -5.50 -9.73 -0.18
N ASN A 215 -4.87 -9.16 0.84
CA ASN A 215 -5.54 -8.73 2.08
C ASN A 215 -6.49 -7.55 1.83
N GLU A 216 -6.14 -6.63 0.96
CA GLU A 216 -7.04 -5.55 0.53
C GLU A 216 -8.27 -6.10 -0.21
N ALA A 217 -8.05 -7.02 -1.16
CA ALA A 217 -9.13 -7.65 -1.91
C ALA A 217 -10.10 -8.41 -1.00
N ALA A 218 -9.58 -9.13 0.00
CA ALA A 218 -10.36 -9.83 1.01
C ALA A 218 -11.20 -8.86 1.85
N GLN A 219 -10.60 -7.81 2.38
CA GLN A 219 -11.31 -6.81 3.20
C GLN A 219 -12.45 -6.14 2.42
N CYS A 220 -12.19 -5.70 1.18
CA CYS A 220 -13.22 -5.05 0.37
C CYS A 220 -14.34 -6.04 0.01
N ARG A 221 -14.00 -7.27 -0.36
CA ARG A 221 -14.99 -8.31 -0.67
C ARG A 221 -15.89 -8.62 0.54
N CYS A 222 -15.29 -8.75 1.72
CA CYS A 222 -16.01 -9.08 2.95
C CYS A 222 -16.70 -7.87 3.60
N GLY A 223 -16.09 -6.69 3.60
CA GLY A 223 -16.62 -5.50 4.27
C GLY A 223 -17.46 -4.60 3.37
N CYS A 224 -17.06 -4.41 2.10
CA CYS A 224 -17.76 -3.55 1.15
C CYS A 224 -18.69 -4.33 0.20
N LYS A 225 -18.70 -5.68 0.27
CA LYS A 225 -19.52 -6.59 -0.56
C LYS A 225 -19.33 -6.40 -2.07
N ARG A 226 -18.16 -5.96 -2.49
CA ARG A 226 -17.79 -5.74 -3.89
C ARG A 226 -16.32 -6.05 -4.16
N LYS A 227 -15.94 -6.13 -5.42
CA LYS A 227 -14.53 -6.17 -5.80
C LYS A 227 -13.88 -4.82 -5.54
N LEU A 228 -12.65 -4.82 -5.06
CA LEU A 228 -11.86 -3.59 -4.91
C LEU A 228 -11.47 -3.01 -6.28
N ALA A 229 -11.02 -3.87 -7.19
CA ALA A 229 -10.64 -3.48 -8.55
C ALA A 229 -11.07 -4.52 -9.60
N ASN A 230 -11.26 -4.04 -10.84
CA ASN A 230 -11.53 -4.89 -12.00
C ASN A 230 -10.25 -5.51 -12.56
N ILE A 231 -9.15 -4.74 -12.53
CA ILE A 231 -7.84 -5.14 -13.06
C ILE A 231 -6.78 -4.85 -11.99
N TRP A 232 -5.93 -5.84 -11.74
CA TRP A 232 -4.75 -5.71 -10.89
C TRP A 232 -3.51 -5.73 -11.76
N LEU A 233 -2.64 -4.74 -11.60
CA LEU A 233 -1.40 -4.63 -12.37
C LEU A 233 -0.19 -4.54 -11.44
N HIS A 234 0.83 -5.35 -11.74
CA HIS A 234 2.04 -5.40 -10.94
C HIS A 234 3.27 -5.22 -11.82
N ASN A 235 4.11 -4.24 -11.49
CA ASN A 235 5.44 -4.14 -12.11
C ASN A 235 6.43 -5.10 -11.43
N GLY A 236 7.38 -5.60 -12.21
CA GLY A 236 8.45 -6.47 -11.71
C GLY A 236 9.47 -5.75 -10.82
N PHE A 237 10.28 -6.53 -10.11
CA PHE A 237 11.37 -6.02 -9.29
C PHE A 237 12.47 -5.35 -10.10
N VAL A 238 13.15 -4.37 -9.51
CA VAL A 238 14.51 -3.99 -9.90
C VAL A 238 15.46 -5.04 -9.34
N LYS A 239 16.35 -5.55 -10.18
CA LYS A 239 17.38 -6.51 -9.79
C LYS A 239 18.76 -5.86 -9.91
N ILE A 240 19.63 -6.17 -8.95
CA ILE A 240 21.06 -5.83 -8.98
C ILE A 240 21.82 -7.12 -8.92
N ASP A 241 22.68 -7.37 -9.89
CA ASP A 241 23.46 -8.61 -10.03
C ASP A 241 22.61 -9.90 -9.98
N GLY A 242 21.38 -9.83 -10.54
CA GLY A 242 20.44 -10.95 -10.58
C GLY A 242 19.57 -11.11 -9.33
N GLU A 243 19.88 -10.42 -8.23
CA GLU A 243 19.11 -10.47 -6.98
C GLU A 243 18.11 -9.31 -6.88
N LYS A 244 17.00 -9.54 -6.14
CA LYS A 244 16.03 -8.47 -5.84
C LYS A 244 16.72 -7.33 -5.08
N MET A 245 16.57 -6.10 -5.57
CA MET A 245 16.97 -4.92 -4.81
C MET A 245 16.03 -4.72 -3.62
N SER A 246 16.57 -4.67 -2.41
CA SER A 246 15.80 -4.39 -1.20
C SER A 246 16.66 -3.77 -0.09
N LYS A 247 16.05 -2.98 0.79
CA LYS A 247 16.73 -2.41 1.96
C LYS A 247 17.23 -3.49 2.92
N SER A 248 16.50 -4.60 3.07
CA SER A 248 16.88 -5.71 3.95
C SER A 248 18.14 -6.45 3.48
N LEU A 249 18.43 -6.43 2.18
CA LEU A 249 19.65 -7.00 1.60
C LEU A 249 20.81 -5.98 1.53
N ASN A 250 20.58 -4.75 2.02
CA ASN A 250 21.55 -3.64 1.97
C ASN A 250 22.12 -3.37 0.57
N ASN A 251 21.35 -3.68 -0.48
CA ASN A 251 21.67 -3.45 -1.88
C ASN A 251 20.74 -2.41 -2.54
N SER A 252 20.08 -1.57 -1.73
CA SER A 252 19.18 -0.53 -2.22
C SER A 252 19.95 0.63 -2.82
N PHE A 253 19.50 1.10 -3.98
CA PHE A 253 20.04 2.28 -4.65
C PHE A 253 18.98 3.38 -4.59
N PHE A 254 19.29 4.49 -3.91
CA PHE A 254 18.37 5.63 -3.77
C PHE A 254 18.30 6.44 -5.07
N ILE A 255 17.10 6.96 -5.37
CA ILE A 255 16.89 7.78 -6.59
C ILE A 255 17.82 8.98 -6.56
N LYS A 256 17.93 9.69 -5.44
CA LYS A 256 18.78 10.86 -5.29
C LYS A 256 20.28 10.56 -5.51
N ASP A 257 20.75 9.35 -5.23
CA ASP A 257 22.13 8.96 -5.51
C ASP A 257 22.31 8.64 -6.99
N ALA A 258 21.36 7.96 -7.61
CA ALA A 258 21.36 7.74 -9.05
C ALA A 258 21.31 9.07 -9.83
N LEU A 259 20.58 10.06 -9.34
CA LEU A 259 20.50 11.39 -9.98
C LEU A 259 21.79 12.22 -9.89
N LYS A 260 22.78 11.84 -9.08
CA LYS A 260 24.12 12.46 -9.10
C LYS A 260 24.93 12.05 -10.32
N GLU A 261 24.66 10.86 -10.83
CA GLU A 261 25.40 10.24 -11.95
C GLU A 261 24.63 10.29 -13.26
N PHE A 262 23.29 10.25 -13.21
CA PHE A 262 22.44 10.12 -14.38
C PHE A 262 21.31 11.16 -14.38
N MET A 263 20.94 11.63 -15.57
CA MET A 263 19.77 12.49 -15.75
C MET A 263 18.47 11.71 -15.47
N GLY A 264 17.43 12.37 -14.97
CA GLY A 264 16.14 11.77 -14.68
C GLY A 264 15.51 11.03 -15.87
N GLU A 265 15.68 11.55 -17.10
CA GLU A 265 15.23 10.89 -18.33
C GLU A 265 15.95 9.55 -18.58
N ALA A 266 17.24 9.47 -18.31
CA ALA A 266 17.99 8.22 -18.44
C ALA A 266 17.49 7.18 -17.45
N LEU A 267 17.25 7.58 -16.19
CA LEU A 267 16.68 6.71 -15.16
C LEU A 267 15.23 6.28 -15.49
N ARG A 268 14.47 7.16 -16.13
CA ARG A 268 13.11 6.85 -16.57
C ARG A 268 13.10 5.84 -17.73
N PHE A 269 14.08 5.88 -18.60
CA PHE A 269 14.21 4.95 -19.73
C PHE A 269 14.70 3.56 -19.29
N TYR A 270 15.59 3.51 -18.29
CA TYR A 270 16.08 2.26 -17.70
C TYR A 270 15.00 1.49 -16.98
#